data_f94ff479858f8745233b8a9c7e39fac0
#
_entry.id   f94ff479858f8745233b8a9c7e39fac0
#
_cell.length_a   1.000
_cell.length_b   1.000
_cell.length_c   1.000
_cell.angle_alpha   90.00
_cell.angle_beta   90.00
_cell.angle_gamma   90.00
#
_symmetry.space_group_name_H-M   'P 1'
#
loop_
_entity.id
_entity.type
_entity.pdbx_description
1 polymer ?
#
loop_
_entity_poly.entity_id
_entity_poly.type
_entity_poly.pdbx_seq_one_letter_code
_entity_poly.pdbx_strand_id
1 'polypeptide(L)'
;MSKVKWIKITTDIFNDEKMLLIESMPDSDSLIVIWFKLLSLAGKSNNGGLVMISDTVPYTKEMLATIFRRKLTVVELALHTFQQFGMIEIVDQKILIKNWEKHQNVKGLDTIREQNRIRQQRYRDNQKQLLLETEDKEQELDKDIDIECNVTNNVTKKRTRFTKPTIKDRS
;
A
#
# COMPACT_ATOMS: atom_id res chain seq x y z
N MET A 1 -1.36 12.86 10.52
CA MET A 1 -1.00 12.71 9.08
C MET A 1 -0.83 11.24 8.74
N SER A 2 -1.39 10.77 7.62
CA SER A 2 -1.24 9.37 7.20
C SER A 2 0.19 9.14 6.69
N LYS A 3 0.91 8.17 7.28
CA LYS A 3 2.27 7.84 6.84
C LYS A 3 2.24 7.22 5.44
N VAL A 4 2.93 7.82 4.48
CA VAL A 4 3.13 7.24 3.15
C VAL A 4 4.10 6.07 3.30
N LYS A 5 3.66 4.86 2.90
CA LYS A 5 4.46 3.63 3.02
C LYS A 5 5.31 3.31 1.80
N TRP A 6 5.07 3.97 0.67
CA TRP A 6 5.75 3.73 -0.60
C TRP A 6 5.83 5.02 -1.42
N ILE A 7 6.81 5.08 -2.29
CA ILE A 7 7.02 6.15 -3.25
C ILE A 7 6.88 5.57 -4.66
N LYS A 8 6.41 6.39 -5.60
CA LYS A 8 6.29 6.01 -7.00
C LYS A 8 7.61 6.31 -7.71
N ILE A 9 8.17 5.29 -8.35
CA ILE A 9 9.36 5.40 -9.22
C ILE A 9 8.94 4.96 -10.61
N THR A 10 9.32 5.74 -11.62
CA THR A 10 9.08 5.37 -13.03
C THR A 10 10.02 4.24 -13.45
N THR A 11 9.56 3.34 -14.31
CA THR A 11 10.39 2.24 -14.82
C THR A 11 11.56 2.74 -15.68
N ASP A 12 11.42 3.93 -16.27
CA ASP A 12 12.42 4.54 -17.16
C ASP A 12 13.42 5.45 -16.42
N ILE A 13 13.48 5.37 -15.07
CA ILE A 13 14.32 6.25 -14.27
C ILE A 13 15.80 6.19 -14.68
N PHE A 14 16.29 5.01 -15.09
CA PHE A 14 17.68 4.82 -15.52
C PHE A 14 17.93 5.26 -16.97
N ASN A 15 16.88 5.56 -17.74
CA ASN A 15 16.98 6.15 -19.07
C ASN A 15 16.83 7.68 -19.04
N ASP A 16 16.63 8.27 -17.87
CA ASP A 16 16.60 9.72 -17.69
C ASP A 16 18.00 10.31 -17.92
N GLU A 17 18.10 11.38 -18.72
CA GLU A 17 19.37 12.01 -19.07
C GLU A 17 20.22 12.38 -17.84
N LYS A 18 19.60 12.82 -16.76
CA LYS A 18 20.30 13.19 -15.52
C LYS A 18 20.86 11.96 -14.83
N MET A 19 20.13 10.84 -14.83
CA MET A 19 20.61 9.59 -14.25
C MET A 19 21.77 9.03 -15.06
N LEU A 20 21.71 9.06 -16.38
CA LEU A 20 22.83 8.65 -17.27
C LEU A 20 24.07 9.51 -17.04
N LEU A 21 23.91 10.82 -16.84
CA LEU A 21 25.03 11.70 -16.50
C LEU A 21 25.62 11.36 -15.13
N ILE A 22 24.79 11.03 -14.14
CA ILE A 22 25.24 10.61 -12.80
C ILE A 22 26.00 9.28 -12.90
N GLU A 23 25.50 8.32 -13.69
CA GLU A 23 26.16 7.02 -13.92
C GLU A 23 27.56 7.15 -14.50
N SER A 24 27.82 8.19 -15.28
CA SER A 24 29.14 8.47 -15.85
C SER A 24 30.14 9.11 -14.87
N MET A 25 29.69 9.51 -13.67
CA MET A 25 30.51 10.20 -12.68
C MET A 25 31.27 9.23 -11.76
N PRO A 26 32.39 9.66 -11.15
CA PRO A 26 33.01 8.92 -10.04
C PRO A 26 32.04 8.72 -8.89
N ASP A 27 32.10 7.58 -8.21
CA ASP A 27 31.19 7.19 -7.11
C ASP A 27 29.71 7.15 -7.49
N SER A 28 29.39 6.96 -8.77
CA SER A 28 28.03 6.94 -9.32
C SER A 28 27.05 6.07 -8.50
N ASP A 29 27.45 4.85 -8.13
CA ASP A 29 26.64 3.95 -7.32
C ASP A 29 26.24 4.60 -5.98
N SER A 30 27.17 5.31 -5.35
CA SER A 30 26.90 6.02 -4.10
C SER A 30 25.94 7.18 -4.32
N LEU A 31 26.10 7.92 -5.41
CA LEU A 31 25.22 9.02 -5.78
C LEU A 31 23.80 8.54 -6.03
N ILE A 32 23.64 7.47 -6.82
CA ILE A 32 22.32 6.87 -7.10
C ILE A 32 21.65 6.37 -5.81
N VAL A 33 22.38 5.67 -4.96
CA VAL A 33 21.87 5.20 -3.68
C VAL A 33 21.45 6.38 -2.78
N ILE A 34 22.22 7.46 -2.75
CA ILE A 34 21.87 8.67 -1.99
C ILE A 34 20.59 9.29 -2.55
N TRP A 35 20.43 9.33 -3.87
CA TRP A 35 19.21 9.82 -4.51
C TRP A 35 17.96 9.07 -4.03
N PHE A 36 17.96 7.73 -4.11
CA PHE A 36 16.83 6.91 -3.64
C PHE A 36 16.58 7.05 -2.14
N LYS A 37 17.62 7.21 -1.33
CA LYS A 37 17.47 7.47 0.11
C LYS A 37 16.83 8.84 0.37
N LEU A 38 17.19 9.89 -0.39
CA LEU A 38 16.55 11.21 -0.31
C LEU A 38 15.07 11.14 -0.69
N LEU A 39 14.74 10.44 -1.79
CA LEU A 39 13.35 10.20 -2.18
C LEU A 39 12.55 9.49 -1.07
N SER A 40 13.16 8.49 -0.44
CA SER A 40 12.53 7.76 0.68
C SER A 40 12.30 8.65 1.89
N LEU A 41 13.24 9.53 2.24
CA LEU A 41 13.08 10.49 3.34
C LEU A 41 12.00 11.52 3.04
N ALA A 42 11.96 12.06 1.83
CA ALA A 42 10.92 12.99 1.40
C ALA A 42 9.53 12.33 1.41
N GLY A 43 9.42 11.07 0.99
CA GLY A 43 8.19 10.29 1.09
C GLY A 43 7.76 10.06 2.54
N LYS A 44 8.71 9.81 3.44
CA LYS A 44 8.44 9.61 4.88
C LYS A 44 7.94 10.89 5.56
N SER A 45 8.52 12.04 5.22
CA SER A 45 8.09 13.34 5.75
C SER A 45 6.71 13.75 5.22
N ASN A 46 6.35 13.30 4.01
CA ASN A 46 5.08 13.61 3.32
C ASN A 46 4.75 15.12 3.31
N ASN A 47 5.78 15.95 3.13
CA ASN A 47 5.68 17.40 3.17
C ASN A 47 6.13 18.01 1.83
N GLY A 48 5.37 17.74 0.76
CA GLY A 48 5.59 18.37 -0.56
C GLY A 48 6.97 18.14 -1.18
N GLY A 49 7.71 17.10 -0.78
CA GLY A 49 9.06 16.83 -1.26
C GLY A 49 10.18 17.41 -0.39
N LEU A 50 9.84 18.05 0.72
CA LEU A 50 10.83 18.51 1.71
C LEU A 50 11.43 17.32 2.48
N VAL A 51 12.74 17.31 2.62
CA VAL A 51 13.48 16.29 3.37
C VAL A 51 13.64 16.75 4.82
N MET A 52 12.71 16.30 5.68
CA MET A 52 12.59 16.74 7.07
C MET A 52 12.62 15.57 8.04
N ILE A 53 13.17 15.76 9.24
CA ILE A 53 13.11 14.81 10.36
C ILE A 53 11.73 14.88 11.02
N SER A 54 11.28 16.10 11.26
CA SER A 54 9.96 16.43 11.79
C SER A 54 9.40 17.64 11.05
N ASP A 55 8.21 18.08 11.37
CA ASP A 55 7.55 19.21 10.69
C ASP A 55 8.37 20.50 10.75
N THR A 56 9.28 20.63 11.72
CA THR A 56 10.09 21.85 11.94
C THR A 56 11.58 21.68 11.73
N VAL A 57 12.11 20.45 11.75
CA VAL A 57 13.56 20.20 11.74
C VAL A 57 14.01 19.60 10.41
N PRO A 58 14.80 20.34 9.61
CA PRO A 58 15.39 19.80 8.38
C PRO A 58 16.56 18.87 8.70
N TYR A 59 16.88 17.96 7.77
CA TYR A 59 18.11 17.19 7.82
C TYR A 59 19.32 18.06 7.44
N THR A 60 20.37 18.03 8.27
CA THR A 60 21.67 18.61 7.90
C THR A 60 22.50 17.62 7.08
N LYS A 61 23.55 18.08 6.42
CA LYS A 61 24.45 17.23 5.61
C LYS A 61 25.12 16.15 6.45
N GLU A 62 25.50 16.48 7.68
CA GLU A 62 26.14 15.57 8.64
C GLU A 62 25.15 14.48 9.09
N MET A 63 23.90 14.86 9.35
CA MET A 63 22.85 13.91 9.67
C MET A 63 22.59 12.94 8.51
N LEU A 64 22.55 13.49 7.28
CA LEU A 64 22.39 12.66 6.08
C LEU A 64 23.57 11.70 5.89
N ALA A 65 24.81 12.15 6.12
CA ALA A 65 26.00 11.30 6.07
C ALA A 65 25.91 10.14 7.04
N THR A 66 25.48 10.42 8.26
CA THR A 66 25.28 9.40 9.31
C THR A 66 24.18 8.38 8.94
N ILE A 67 23.00 8.86 8.53
CA ILE A 67 21.85 8.00 8.19
C ILE A 67 22.12 7.18 6.93
N PHE A 68 22.77 7.77 5.94
CA PHE A 68 23.12 7.11 4.69
C PHE A 68 24.32 6.17 4.83
N ARG A 69 25.06 6.29 5.95
CA ARG A 69 26.30 5.54 6.19
C ARG A 69 27.30 5.78 5.05
N ARG A 70 27.49 7.04 4.71
CA ARG A 70 28.43 7.49 3.69
C ARG A 70 29.30 8.61 4.26
N LYS A 71 30.50 8.77 3.67
CA LYS A 71 31.38 9.89 4.04
C LYS A 71 30.69 11.23 3.72
N LEU A 72 30.92 12.24 4.55
CA LEU A 72 30.34 13.57 4.36
C LEU A 72 30.67 14.14 2.99
N THR A 73 31.91 13.97 2.53
CA THR A 73 32.38 14.42 1.20
C THR A 73 31.57 13.84 0.04
N VAL A 74 31.15 12.56 0.14
CA VAL A 74 30.33 11.89 -0.88
C VAL A 74 28.89 12.43 -0.85
N VAL A 75 28.36 12.72 0.34
CA VAL A 75 27.01 13.29 0.47
C VAL A 75 27.01 14.74 -0.05
N GLU A 76 28.05 15.53 0.22
CA GLU A 76 28.19 16.88 -0.32
C GLU A 76 28.31 16.88 -1.84
N LEU A 77 29.13 15.98 -2.39
CA LEU A 77 29.22 15.79 -3.84
C LEU A 77 27.83 15.45 -4.44
N ALA A 78 27.11 14.52 -3.82
CA ALA A 78 25.78 14.11 -4.28
C ALA A 78 24.81 15.30 -4.28
N LEU A 79 24.71 16.03 -3.16
CA LEU A 79 23.81 17.19 -3.05
C LEU A 79 24.15 18.28 -4.05
N HIS A 80 25.45 18.56 -4.25
CA HIS A 80 25.90 19.53 -5.24
C HIS A 80 25.52 19.10 -6.67
N THR A 81 25.77 17.84 -7.02
CA THR A 81 25.41 17.27 -8.34
C THR A 81 23.90 17.34 -8.57
N PHE A 82 23.10 16.92 -7.61
CA PHE A 82 21.64 16.98 -7.73
C PHE A 82 21.11 18.40 -7.86
N GLN A 83 21.73 19.36 -7.18
CA GLN A 83 21.40 20.77 -7.30
C GLN A 83 21.75 21.31 -8.68
N GLN A 84 22.94 21.00 -9.21
CA GLN A 84 23.37 21.41 -10.55
C GLN A 84 22.43 20.85 -11.63
N PHE A 85 22.01 19.60 -11.51
CA PHE A 85 21.09 18.98 -12.46
C PHE A 85 19.62 19.38 -12.22
N GLY A 86 19.35 20.27 -11.25
CA GLY A 86 18.01 20.75 -10.95
C GLY A 86 17.07 19.66 -10.46
N MET A 87 17.60 18.62 -9.82
CA MET A 87 16.83 17.53 -9.19
C MET A 87 16.35 17.97 -7.79
N ILE A 88 17.16 18.72 -7.09
CA ILE A 88 16.85 19.30 -5.78
C ILE A 88 17.03 20.81 -5.79
N GLU A 89 16.45 21.46 -4.80
CA GLU A 89 16.67 22.84 -4.45
C GLU A 89 17.01 22.94 -2.97
N ILE A 90 17.98 23.78 -2.62
CA ILE A 90 18.37 24.00 -1.23
C ILE A 90 18.04 25.46 -0.89
N VAL A 91 17.04 25.66 -0.03
CA VAL A 91 16.58 26.97 0.44
C VAL A 91 16.57 26.94 1.96
N ASP A 92 17.23 27.89 2.60
CA ASP A 92 17.34 27.99 4.06
C ASP A 92 17.76 26.68 4.72
N GLN A 93 18.78 26.02 4.17
CA GLN A 93 19.28 24.70 4.59
C GLN A 93 18.27 23.55 4.49
N LYS A 94 17.11 23.76 3.88
CA LYS A 94 16.12 22.74 3.62
C LYS A 94 16.30 22.20 2.21
N ILE A 95 16.29 20.88 2.09
CA ILE A 95 16.40 20.19 0.82
C ILE A 95 14.99 19.91 0.31
N LEU A 96 14.67 20.44 -0.86
CA LEU A 96 13.41 20.24 -1.56
C LEU A 96 13.67 19.44 -2.85
N ILE A 97 12.95 18.34 -3.05
CA ILE A 97 12.98 17.58 -4.31
C ILE A 97 12.06 18.27 -5.31
N LYS A 98 12.64 18.69 -6.44
CA LYS A 98 11.88 19.36 -7.51
C LYS A 98 10.89 18.39 -8.17
N ASN A 99 9.77 18.95 -8.60
CA ASN A 99 8.69 18.20 -9.29
C ASN A 99 8.10 17.03 -8.47
N TRP A 100 8.26 17.03 -7.14
CA TRP A 100 7.77 15.98 -6.27
C TRP A 100 6.30 15.65 -6.50
N GLU A 101 5.45 16.65 -6.60
CA GLU A 101 4.01 16.45 -6.81
C GLU A 101 3.65 15.77 -8.14
N LYS A 102 4.46 16.00 -9.19
CA LYS A 102 4.26 15.33 -10.48
C LYS A 102 4.54 13.83 -10.39
N HIS A 103 5.56 13.45 -9.60
CA HIS A 103 6.00 12.07 -9.47
C HIS A 103 5.23 11.31 -8.37
N GLN A 104 4.84 12.00 -7.31
CA GLN A 104 4.21 11.39 -6.13
C GLN A 104 2.74 11.81 -5.95
N ASN A 105 1.98 11.96 -6.97
CA ASN A 105 0.57 12.34 -6.99
C ASN A 105 -0.18 12.09 -5.65
N VAL A 106 0.16 12.89 -4.63
CA VAL A 106 -0.34 12.74 -3.25
C VAL A 106 -1.87 12.87 -3.23
N LYS A 107 -2.42 13.78 -4.03
CA LYS A 107 -3.88 13.96 -4.19
C LYS A 107 -4.54 12.73 -4.82
N GLY A 108 -3.89 12.11 -5.81
CA GLY A 108 -4.40 10.89 -6.43
C GLY A 108 -4.38 9.69 -5.48
N LEU A 109 -3.40 9.61 -4.59
CA LEU A 109 -3.31 8.53 -3.59
C LEU A 109 -4.43 8.59 -2.55
N ASP A 110 -4.79 9.78 -2.09
CA ASP A 110 -5.89 9.96 -1.14
C ASP A 110 -7.23 9.65 -1.80
N THR A 111 -7.41 10.04 -3.06
CA THR A 111 -8.60 9.66 -3.86
C THR A 111 -8.68 8.15 -4.05
N ILE A 112 -7.58 7.47 -4.40
CA ILE A 112 -7.54 6.01 -4.55
C ILE A 112 -7.81 5.30 -3.22
N ARG A 113 -7.27 5.80 -2.11
CA ARG A 113 -7.54 5.25 -0.77
C ARG A 113 -9.01 5.38 -0.41
N GLU A 114 -9.61 6.53 -0.66
CA GLU A 114 -11.03 6.76 -0.40
C GLU A 114 -11.91 5.88 -1.29
N GLN A 115 -11.61 5.76 -2.56
CA GLN A 115 -12.31 4.84 -3.47
C GLN A 115 -12.18 3.38 -3.02
N ASN A 116 -11.00 2.96 -2.58
CA ASN A 116 -10.80 1.60 -2.05
C ASN A 116 -11.55 1.39 -0.74
N ARG A 117 -11.60 2.40 0.14
CA ARG A 117 -12.40 2.36 1.38
C ARG A 117 -13.87 2.16 1.07
N ILE A 118 -14.41 2.96 0.14
CA ILE A 118 -15.81 2.88 -0.29
C ILE A 118 -16.11 1.52 -0.93
N ARG A 119 -15.20 0.99 -1.77
CA ARG A 119 -15.34 -0.32 -2.39
C ARG A 119 -15.37 -1.44 -1.35
N GLN A 120 -14.48 -1.41 -0.36
CA GLN A 120 -14.47 -2.39 0.73
C GLN A 120 -15.72 -2.31 1.60
N GLN A 121 -16.22 -1.09 1.85
CA GLN A 121 -17.46 -0.89 2.59
C GLN A 121 -18.62 -1.54 1.85
N ARG A 122 -18.81 -1.22 0.56
CA ARG A 122 -19.87 -1.82 -0.27
C ARG A 122 -19.78 -3.34 -0.33
N TYR A 123 -18.58 -3.89 -0.41
CA TYR A 123 -18.40 -5.34 -0.39
C TYR A 123 -18.87 -5.97 0.93
N ARG A 124 -18.53 -5.36 2.07
CA ARG A 124 -18.99 -5.81 3.40
C ARG A 124 -20.50 -5.69 3.55
N ASP A 125 -21.08 -4.60 3.06
CA ASP A 125 -22.51 -4.34 3.15
C ASP A 125 -23.29 -5.36 2.29
N ASN A 126 -22.83 -5.63 1.06
CA ASN A 126 -23.40 -6.68 0.21
C ASN A 126 -23.27 -8.07 0.84
N GLN A 127 -22.15 -8.37 1.48
CA GLN A 127 -21.96 -9.66 2.14
C GLN A 127 -22.89 -9.83 3.34
N LYS A 128 -23.10 -8.76 4.12
CA LYS A 128 -24.09 -8.74 5.20
C LYS A 128 -25.52 -8.93 4.68
N GLN A 129 -25.85 -8.27 3.59
CA GLN A 129 -27.18 -8.37 2.99
C GLN A 129 -27.47 -9.78 2.47
N LEU A 130 -26.49 -10.42 1.83
CA LEU A 130 -26.59 -11.83 1.39
C LEU A 130 -26.78 -12.80 2.57
N LEU A 131 -26.09 -12.56 3.70
CA LEU A 131 -26.27 -13.37 4.91
C LEU A 131 -27.66 -13.22 5.49
N LEU A 132 -28.20 -12.00 5.57
CA LEU A 132 -29.57 -11.75 6.04
C LEU A 132 -30.61 -12.39 5.12
N GLU A 133 -30.44 -12.30 3.80
CA GLU A 133 -31.34 -12.95 2.83
C GLU A 133 -31.30 -14.49 2.90
N THR A 134 -30.17 -15.08 3.32
CA THR A 134 -30.09 -16.53 3.57
C THR A 134 -30.76 -16.94 4.88
N GLU A 135 -30.58 -16.14 5.95
CA GLU A 135 -31.26 -16.37 7.22
C GLU A 135 -32.78 -16.22 7.13
N ASP A 136 -33.26 -15.23 6.36
CA ASP A 136 -34.70 -15.05 6.12
C ASP A 136 -35.33 -16.24 5.33
N LYS A 137 -34.59 -16.77 4.33
CA LYS A 137 -35.02 -17.93 3.56
C LYS A 137 -35.03 -19.23 4.39
N GLU A 138 -34.06 -19.39 5.29
CA GLU A 138 -34.05 -20.54 6.21
C GLU A 138 -35.21 -20.45 7.21
N GLN A 139 -35.58 -19.29 7.68
CA GLN A 139 -36.73 -19.09 8.56
C GLN A 139 -38.08 -19.26 7.86
N GLU A 140 -38.20 -18.97 6.58
CA GLU A 140 -39.39 -19.26 5.78
C GLU A 140 -39.56 -20.77 5.54
N LEU A 141 -38.45 -21.47 5.22
CA LEU A 141 -38.44 -22.92 5.04
C LEU A 141 -38.84 -23.70 6.32
N ASP A 142 -38.39 -23.24 7.48
CA ASP A 142 -38.77 -23.85 8.77
C ASP A 142 -40.25 -23.65 9.09
N LYS A 143 -40.84 -22.49 8.71
CA LYS A 143 -42.28 -22.24 8.89
C LYS A 143 -43.14 -23.12 7.99
N ASP A 144 -42.72 -23.45 6.78
CA ASP A 144 -43.43 -24.30 5.87
C ASP A 144 -43.37 -25.77 6.30
N ILE A 145 -42.26 -26.19 6.95
CA ILE A 145 -42.13 -27.55 7.52
C ILE A 145 -43.05 -27.75 8.72
N ASP A 146 -43.24 -26.73 9.56
CA ASP A 146 -44.15 -26.80 10.70
C ASP A 146 -45.64 -26.85 10.31
N ILE A 147 -45.99 -26.34 9.13
CA ILE A 147 -47.35 -26.40 8.62
C ILE A 147 -47.66 -27.80 8.03
N GLU A 148 -46.69 -28.47 7.40
CA GLU A 148 -46.88 -29.84 6.87
C GLU A 148 -46.87 -30.91 7.96
N CYS A 149 -46.17 -30.73 9.08
CA CYS A 149 -46.13 -31.67 10.19
C CYS A 149 -47.44 -31.75 10.98
N ASN A 150 -48.36 -30.82 10.85
CA ASN A 150 -49.65 -30.82 11.56
C ASN A 150 -50.78 -31.54 10.82
N VAL A 151 -50.59 -32.01 9.58
CA VAL A 151 -51.65 -32.64 8.77
C VAL A 151 -51.56 -34.17 8.71
N THR A 152 -50.45 -34.81 9.17
CA THR A 152 -50.30 -36.26 9.07
C THR A 152 -49.99 -36.96 10.40
N ASN A 153 -50.82 -36.76 11.42
CA ASN A 153 -50.90 -37.67 12.54
C ASN A 153 -52.01 -38.66 12.34
N ASN A 154 -51.89 -39.52 11.35
CA ASN A 154 -52.56 -40.81 11.30
C ASN A 154 -52.10 -41.56 10.05
N VAL A 155 -51.14 -42.43 10.17
CA VAL A 155 -51.03 -43.74 9.52
C VAL A 155 -49.66 -44.39 9.87
N THR A 156 -49.73 -45.37 10.76
CA THR A 156 -48.92 -46.62 10.84
C THR A 156 -47.43 -46.66 10.52
N LYS A 157 -46.70 -47.00 11.59
CA LYS A 157 -45.40 -47.69 11.63
C LYS A 157 -45.14 -48.64 10.45
N LYS A 158 -44.06 -48.42 9.71
CA LYS A 158 -43.23 -49.49 9.17
C LYS A 158 -41.75 -49.11 9.28
N ARG A 159 -41.04 -49.91 10.08
CA ARG A 159 -39.58 -49.87 10.27
C ARG A 159 -38.92 -50.36 8.98
N THR A 160 -37.99 -49.58 8.43
CA THR A 160 -36.94 -50.10 7.57
C THR A 160 -35.60 -49.54 8.02
N ARG A 161 -34.73 -50.49 8.44
CA ARG A 161 -33.33 -50.24 8.78
C ARG A 161 -32.55 -49.90 7.52
N PHE A 162 -31.88 -48.77 7.46
CA PHE A 162 -30.85 -48.51 6.47
C PHE A 162 -29.46 -48.71 7.09
N THR A 163 -28.71 -49.64 6.50
CA THR A 163 -27.32 -49.96 6.79
C THR A 163 -26.41 -48.95 6.09
N LYS A 164 -25.39 -48.43 6.82
CA LYS A 164 -24.35 -47.53 6.31
C LYS A 164 -23.40 -48.28 5.36
N PRO A 165 -22.98 -47.73 4.24
CA PRO A 165 -21.87 -48.27 3.45
C PRO A 165 -20.52 -47.87 4.05
N THR A 166 -19.66 -48.89 4.19
CA THR A 166 -18.26 -48.79 4.61
C THR A 166 -17.41 -48.31 3.45
N ILE A 167 -16.62 -47.25 3.69
CA ILE A 167 -15.62 -46.79 2.73
C ILE A 167 -14.39 -47.68 2.88
N LYS A 168 -14.00 -48.34 1.80
CA LYS A 168 -12.74 -49.09 1.68
C LYS A 168 -11.64 -48.14 1.23
N ASP A 169 -10.55 -48.15 2.00
CA ASP A 169 -9.23 -47.61 1.63
C ASP A 169 -8.72 -48.27 0.34
N ARG A 170 -8.11 -47.45 -0.51
CA ARG A 170 -7.19 -47.92 -1.55
C ARG A 170 -5.87 -47.20 -1.42
N SER A 171 -4.89 -48.03 -1.24
CA SER A 171 -3.45 -47.84 -1.33
C SER A 171 -3.00 -47.06 -2.56
#